data_7f3cca1c597c1f1812babd8e140494b5
#
_entry.id   7f3cca1c597c1f1812babd8e140494b5
#
_cell.length_a   1.000
_cell.length_b   1.000
_cell.length_c   1.000
_cell.angle_alpha   90.00
_cell.angle_beta   90.00
_cell.angle_gamma   90.00
#
_symmetry.space_group_name_H-M   'P 1'
#
loop_
_entity.id
_entity.type
_entity.pdbx_description
1 polymer ?
#
loop_
_entity_poly.entity_id
_entity_poly.type
_entity_poly.pdbx_seq_one_letter_code
_entity_poly.pdbx_strand_id
1 'polypeptide(L)'
;MEYDISITRACKLMDIHRSYFYYTEKKDDSEVEAAIRNAAEFGDGFWKIFHRLRREGYTWNHKKVYRVYKQMHYVKRSKLKKRLPARVKSPLVIPSESNETWSIDFVSDKLQNGRAFRVLNIIDDCDRVAVGQEISMSMPAERVIKLLEKVIWLNGKPKNIRCDNGPEFISKIFQEWCKGNDINVIYIQPGHPTQNSIIERFNGSYRRAVLDAYIFRTLQDVRFQTDEWMRDYNECRPHESLDNMTPMEYREKRKTG
;
A
#
# COMPACT_ATOMS: atom_id res chain seq x y z
N MET A 1 15.85 27.43 51.57
CA MET A 1 16.78 28.57 51.37
C MET A 1 16.78 28.85 49.86
N GLU A 2 16.07 29.89 49.42
CA GLU A 2 16.20 30.38 48.02
C GLU A 2 17.49 31.20 47.97
N TYR A 3 18.42 30.77 47.11
CA TYR A 3 19.64 31.52 46.87
C TYR A 3 19.31 32.58 45.83
N ASP A 4 19.38 33.85 46.18
CA ASP A 4 19.18 35.00 45.31
C ASP A 4 20.44 35.17 44.39
N ILE A 5 20.52 34.30 43.38
CA ILE A 5 21.62 34.30 42.39
C ILE A 5 21.10 34.96 41.11
N SER A 6 21.77 36.04 40.66
CA SER A 6 21.44 36.65 39.38
C SER A 6 21.56 35.68 38.21
N ILE A 7 20.67 35.77 37.21
CA ILE A 7 20.65 34.94 36.01
C ILE A 7 22.03 34.92 35.32
N THR A 8 22.71 36.06 35.27
CA THR A 8 24.07 36.19 34.69
C THR A 8 25.07 35.34 35.46
N ARG A 9 25.01 35.29 36.80
CA ARG A 9 25.93 34.49 37.62
C ARG A 9 25.56 33.00 37.54
N ALA A 10 24.27 32.68 37.49
CA ALA A 10 23.80 31.29 37.28
C ALA A 10 24.26 30.74 35.93
N CYS A 11 24.08 31.49 34.85
CA CYS A 11 24.53 31.08 33.52
C CYS A 11 26.05 30.84 33.46
N LYS A 12 26.83 31.72 34.12
CA LYS A 12 28.28 31.58 34.20
C LYS A 12 28.71 30.32 35.00
N LEU A 13 28.02 30.01 36.08
CA LEU A 13 28.28 28.81 36.89
C LEU A 13 27.93 27.52 36.13
N MET A 14 26.91 27.56 35.30
CA MET A 14 26.43 26.42 34.51
C MET A 14 27.15 26.32 33.14
N ASP A 15 28.07 27.21 32.82
CA ASP A 15 28.76 27.31 31.54
C ASP A 15 27.83 27.33 30.32
N ILE A 16 26.71 28.08 30.46
CA ILE A 16 25.73 28.29 29.39
C ILE A 16 25.66 29.75 28.99
N HIS A 17 25.49 30.02 27.70
CA HIS A 17 25.33 31.39 27.23
C HIS A 17 23.99 31.95 27.67
N ARG A 18 23.96 33.23 28.09
CA ARG A 18 22.75 33.90 28.64
C ARG A 18 21.57 33.89 27.66
N SER A 19 21.82 33.93 26.34
CA SER A 19 20.77 33.82 25.31
C SER A 19 20.02 32.48 25.35
N TYR A 20 20.67 31.42 25.86
CA TYR A 20 20.04 30.11 25.99
C TYR A 20 18.99 30.08 27.08
N PHE A 21 19.21 30.84 28.19
CA PHE A 21 18.22 31.00 29.27
C PHE A 21 16.95 31.69 28.81
N TYR A 22 17.07 32.70 27.93
CA TYR A 22 15.93 33.45 27.38
C TYR A 22 15.37 32.83 26.10
N TYR A 23 15.92 31.68 25.64
CA TYR A 23 15.43 31.04 24.45
C TYR A 23 14.05 30.44 24.71
N THR A 24 13.04 30.99 24.09
CA THR A 24 11.71 30.40 23.97
C THR A 24 11.55 29.76 22.61
N GLU A 25 11.14 28.51 22.60
CA GLU A 25 10.91 27.80 21.32
C GLU A 25 9.69 28.44 20.62
N LYS A 26 9.95 29.12 19.49
CA LYS A 26 8.93 29.79 18.65
C LYS A 26 8.41 28.91 17.52
N LYS A 27 8.67 27.60 17.59
CA LYS A 27 8.25 26.72 16.51
C LYS A 27 6.80 26.30 16.70
N ASP A 28 5.93 26.87 15.87
CA ASP A 28 4.59 26.34 15.70
C ASP A 28 4.61 25.28 14.59
N ASP A 29 4.39 24.04 14.97
CA ASP A 29 4.31 22.88 14.08
C ASP A 29 2.88 22.35 13.96
N SER A 30 1.88 23.01 14.55
CA SER A 30 0.49 22.55 14.62
C SER A 30 -0.12 22.25 13.24
N GLU A 31 0.15 23.10 12.25
CA GLU A 31 -0.29 22.90 10.86
C GLU A 31 0.35 21.65 10.25
N VAL A 32 1.65 21.44 10.48
CA VAL A 32 2.37 20.27 9.98
C VAL A 32 1.88 18.99 10.63
N GLU A 33 1.59 19.03 11.95
CA GLU A 33 1.03 17.89 12.68
C GLU A 33 -0.35 17.50 12.17
N ALA A 34 -1.24 18.48 11.95
CA ALA A 34 -2.57 18.23 11.39
C ALA A 34 -2.50 17.61 10.00
N ALA A 35 -1.67 18.16 9.13
CA ALA A 35 -1.47 17.66 7.78
C ALA A 35 -0.88 16.23 7.77
N ILE A 36 0.13 15.94 8.62
CA ILE A 36 0.68 14.60 8.75
C ILE A 36 -0.39 13.62 9.25
N ARG A 37 -1.23 14.01 10.21
CA ARG A 37 -2.29 13.16 10.76
C ARG A 37 -3.28 12.74 9.67
N ASN A 38 -3.71 13.68 8.85
CA ASN A 38 -4.63 13.44 7.73
C ASN A 38 -3.98 12.52 6.68
N ALA A 39 -2.73 12.79 6.30
CA ALA A 39 -2.00 12.00 5.31
C ALA A 39 -1.62 10.58 5.79
N ALA A 40 -1.67 10.30 7.10
CA ALA A 40 -1.24 9.04 7.71
C ALA A 40 -2.37 8.01 7.90
N GLU A 41 -3.56 8.26 7.40
CA GLU A 41 -4.78 7.46 7.63
C GLU A 41 -4.59 5.96 7.43
N PHE A 42 -3.92 5.54 6.35
CA PHE A 42 -3.67 4.13 6.05
C PHE A 42 -2.30 3.61 6.53
N GLY A 43 -1.73 4.26 7.54
CA GLY A 43 -0.49 3.82 8.16
C GLY A 43 0.70 3.79 7.19
N ASP A 44 0.80 4.73 6.28
CA ASP A 44 1.91 4.87 5.35
C ASP A 44 3.24 5.26 6.05
N GLY A 45 4.37 5.00 5.41
CA GLY A 45 5.68 5.42 5.89
C GLY A 45 5.99 6.87 5.51
N PHE A 46 7.02 7.46 6.17
CA PHE A 46 7.38 8.87 6.03
C PHE A 46 7.39 9.40 4.57
N TRP A 47 8.08 8.74 3.66
CA TRP A 47 8.21 9.22 2.28
C TRP A 47 6.87 9.30 1.54
N LYS A 48 5.96 8.35 1.78
CA LYS A 48 4.63 8.40 1.19
C LYS A 48 3.80 9.56 1.74
N ILE A 49 3.82 9.75 3.07
CA ILE A 49 3.19 10.90 3.71
C ILE A 49 3.76 12.20 3.14
N PHE A 50 5.09 12.32 3.04
CA PHE A 50 5.73 13.50 2.48
C PHE A 50 5.31 13.78 1.03
N HIS A 51 5.23 12.74 0.18
CA HIS A 51 4.77 12.90 -1.20
C HIS A 51 3.26 13.26 -1.27
N ARG A 52 2.40 12.74 -0.38
CA ARG A 52 0.99 13.19 -0.26
C ARG A 52 0.92 14.67 0.05
N LEU A 53 1.64 15.13 1.07
CA LEU A 53 1.69 16.55 1.44
C LEU A 53 2.16 17.43 0.28
N ARG A 54 3.12 16.98 -0.51
CA ARG A 54 3.57 17.69 -1.72
C ARG A 54 2.46 17.81 -2.77
N ARG A 55 1.65 16.77 -2.94
CA ARG A 55 0.50 16.75 -3.87
C ARG A 55 -0.64 17.66 -3.40
N GLU A 56 -0.81 17.79 -2.08
CA GLU A 56 -1.75 18.72 -1.45
C GLU A 56 -1.27 20.18 -1.49
N GLY A 57 -0.08 20.44 -2.05
CA GLY A 57 0.47 21.79 -2.24
C GLY A 57 1.39 22.29 -1.12
N TYR A 58 1.63 21.50 -0.07
CA TYR A 58 2.54 21.93 1.00
C TYR A 58 4.00 21.94 0.52
N THR A 59 4.69 23.07 0.77
CA THR A 59 6.08 23.30 0.32
C THR A 59 7.14 23.06 1.39
N TRP A 60 6.76 22.50 2.54
CA TRP A 60 7.68 22.29 3.67
C TRP A 60 8.88 21.40 3.31
N ASN A 61 10.05 21.75 3.89
CA ASN A 61 11.24 20.91 3.72
C ASN A 61 11.03 19.55 4.39
N HIS A 62 11.49 18.48 3.72
CA HIS A 62 11.38 17.12 4.25
C HIS A 62 12.00 16.96 5.65
N LYS A 63 13.06 17.72 6.00
CA LYS A 63 13.66 17.70 7.34
C LYS A 63 12.72 18.22 8.40
N LYS A 64 11.92 19.29 8.12
CA LYS A 64 10.89 19.82 9.03
C LYS A 64 9.81 18.76 9.23
N VAL A 65 9.26 18.24 8.15
CA VAL A 65 8.19 17.23 8.18
C VAL A 65 8.67 15.95 8.90
N TYR A 66 9.91 15.48 8.64
CA TYR A 66 10.45 14.30 9.32
C TYR A 66 10.63 14.49 10.82
N ARG A 67 11.07 15.67 11.26
CA ARG A 67 11.20 15.99 12.68
C ARG A 67 9.84 15.87 13.38
N VAL A 68 8.81 16.49 12.82
CA VAL A 68 7.45 16.44 13.37
C VAL A 68 6.88 15.02 13.34
N TYR A 69 7.03 14.31 12.22
CA TYR A 69 6.64 12.90 12.07
C TYR A 69 7.27 12.01 13.17
N LYS A 70 8.54 12.26 13.52
CA LYS A 70 9.23 11.54 14.59
C LYS A 70 8.68 11.93 15.97
N GLN A 71 8.40 13.20 16.22
CA GLN A 71 7.79 13.69 17.46
C GLN A 71 6.40 13.09 17.69
N MET A 72 5.62 12.92 16.64
CA MET A 72 4.30 12.27 16.67
C MET A 72 4.36 10.73 16.83
N HIS A 73 5.55 10.13 16.99
CA HIS A 73 5.75 8.69 17.13
C HIS A 73 5.26 7.83 15.95
N TYR A 74 5.13 8.38 14.76
CA TYR A 74 4.74 7.64 13.55
C TYR A 74 5.88 6.78 12.97
N VAL A 75 7.09 6.85 13.52
CA VAL A 75 8.23 6.04 13.03
C VAL A 75 7.95 4.57 13.26
N LYS A 76 7.82 3.82 12.18
CA LYS A 76 7.63 2.37 12.23
C LYS A 76 8.91 1.70 12.71
N ARG A 77 8.80 0.78 13.68
CA ARG A 77 9.93 -0.07 14.08
C ARG A 77 10.33 -0.95 12.90
N SER A 78 11.57 -0.84 12.44
CA SER A 78 12.12 -1.77 11.46
C SER A 78 12.36 -3.12 12.15
N LYS A 79 11.73 -4.19 11.64
CA LYS A 79 12.11 -5.54 12.06
C LYS A 79 13.52 -5.82 11.54
N LEU A 80 14.41 -6.31 12.40
CA LEU A 80 15.73 -6.79 11.98
C LEU A 80 15.56 -7.83 10.87
N LYS A 81 16.09 -7.53 9.69
CA LYS A 81 16.05 -8.47 8.58
C LYS A 81 16.98 -9.65 8.92
N LYS A 82 16.41 -10.84 9.08
CA LYS A 82 17.23 -12.06 9.07
C LYS A 82 17.89 -12.15 7.71
N ARG A 83 19.22 -12.28 7.66
CA ARG A 83 19.94 -12.56 6.40
C ARG A 83 19.53 -13.95 5.92
N LEU A 84 18.67 -14.02 4.95
CA LEU A 84 18.37 -15.23 4.21
C LEU A 84 19.41 -15.39 3.10
N PRO A 85 19.77 -16.63 2.70
CA PRO A 85 20.65 -16.88 1.57
C PRO A 85 20.15 -16.12 0.33
N ALA A 86 21.06 -15.63 -0.49
CA ALA A 86 20.73 -14.96 -1.74
C ALA A 86 20.00 -15.95 -2.65
N ARG A 87 18.72 -15.72 -2.93
CA ARG A 87 17.96 -16.51 -3.91
C ARG A 87 18.32 -16.04 -5.30
N VAL A 88 18.46 -16.99 -6.23
CA VAL A 88 18.57 -16.68 -7.66
C VAL A 88 17.28 -15.96 -8.07
N LYS A 89 17.38 -14.70 -8.38
CA LYS A 89 16.24 -13.88 -8.83
C LYS A 89 16.13 -14.03 -10.34
N SER A 90 15.13 -14.77 -10.83
CA SER A 90 14.67 -14.56 -12.19
C SER A 90 13.97 -13.22 -12.25
N PRO A 91 14.43 -12.25 -13.06
CA PRO A 91 13.77 -10.94 -13.14
C PRO A 91 12.35 -11.13 -13.66
N LEU A 92 11.38 -10.53 -12.95
CA LEU A 92 10.01 -10.45 -13.44
C LEU A 92 10.00 -9.49 -14.64
N VAL A 93 9.60 -9.97 -15.79
CA VAL A 93 9.35 -9.10 -16.95
C VAL A 93 8.08 -8.31 -16.64
N ILE A 94 8.24 -6.99 -16.49
CA ILE A 94 7.11 -6.08 -16.28
C ILE A 94 6.53 -5.78 -17.65
N PRO A 95 5.21 -5.97 -17.84
CA PRO A 95 4.53 -5.64 -19.09
C PRO A 95 4.71 -4.18 -19.47
N SER A 96 4.77 -3.92 -20.77
CA SER A 96 4.94 -2.56 -21.30
C SER A 96 3.61 -1.83 -21.50
N GLU A 97 2.50 -2.53 -21.56
CA GLU A 97 1.16 -1.97 -21.81
C GLU A 97 0.17 -2.35 -20.70
N SER A 98 -0.77 -1.45 -20.42
CA SER A 98 -1.93 -1.76 -19.58
C SER A 98 -2.76 -2.88 -20.20
N ASN A 99 -3.33 -3.75 -19.37
CA ASN A 99 -4.08 -4.94 -19.79
C ASN A 99 -3.24 -5.99 -20.56
N GLU A 100 -1.92 -5.91 -20.51
CA GLU A 100 -1.09 -6.98 -21.04
C GLU A 100 -1.08 -8.19 -20.09
N THR A 101 -0.87 -7.98 -18.80
CA THR A 101 -0.90 -9.05 -17.80
C THR A 101 -1.55 -8.57 -16.52
N TRP A 102 -2.58 -9.28 -16.08
CA TRP A 102 -3.15 -9.12 -14.75
C TRP A 102 -2.66 -10.22 -13.82
N SER A 103 -2.15 -9.85 -12.66
CA SER A 103 -1.87 -10.80 -11.58
C SER A 103 -3.08 -10.91 -10.67
N ILE A 104 -3.45 -12.14 -10.34
CA ILE A 104 -4.55 -12.46 -9.43
C ILE A 104 -4.08 -13.33 -8.27
N ASP A 105 -4.56 -13.07 -7.07
CA ASP A 105 -4.18 -13.83 -5.89
C ASP A 105 -5.19 -13.68 -4.75
N PHE A 106 -5.20 -14.63 -3.84
CA PHE A 106 -6.07 -14.66 -2.67
C PHE A 106 -5.38 -14.22 -1.40
N VAL A 107 -6.13 -13.46 -0.59
CA VAL A 107 -5.79 -13.21 0.80
C VAL A 107 -6.91 -13.75 1.68
N SER A 108 -6.58 -14.45 2.75
CA SER A 108 -7.57 -14.98 3.69
C SER A 108 -7.46 -14.31 5.04
N ASP A 109 -8.62 -14.12 5.70
CA ASP A 109 -8.70 -13.62 7.07
C ASP A 109 -9.97 -14.16 7.76
N LYS A 110 -10.25 -13.72 8.98
CA LYS A 110 -11.39 -14.15 9.79
C LYS A 110 -12.16 -12.96 10.35
N LEU A 111 -13.47 -13.08 10.39
CA LEU A 111 -14.33 -12.18 11.15
C LEU A 111 -14.13 -12.38 12.66
N GLN A 112 -14.60 -11.44 13.46
CA GLN A 112 -14.55 -11.50 14.93
C GLN A 112 -15.15 -12.79 15.52
N ASN A 113 -16.17 -13.35 14.85
CA ASN A 113 -16.82 -14.61 15.24
C ASN A 113 -16.04 -15.86 14.78
N GLY A 114 -14.82 -15.73 14.26
CA GLY A 114 -13.97 -16.82 13.80
C GLY A 114 -14.26 -17.34 12.39
N ARG A 115 -15.32 -16.90 11.71
CA ARG A 115 -15.65 -17.34 10.35
C ARG A 115 -14.61 -16.80 9.36
N ALA A 116 -13.96 -17.72 8.64
CA ALA A 116 -12.98 -17.35 7.61
C ALA A 116 -13.67 -16.74 6.39
N PHE A 117 -12.97 -15.77 5.76
CA PHE A 117 -13.33 -15.21 4.47
C PHE A 117 -12.09 -15.09 3.58
N ARG A 118 -12.32 -14.96 2.30
CA ARG A 118 -11.27 -14.79 1.29
C ARG A 118 -11.52 -13.51 0.51
N VAL A 119 -10.43 -12.88 0.11
CA VAL A 119 -10.42 -11.71 -0.76
C VAL A 119 -9.63 -12.09 -1.99
N LEU A 120 -10.26 -12.05 -3.16
CA LEU A 120 -9.57 -12.16 -4.45
C LEU A 120 -9.17 -10.77 -4.89
N ASN A 121 -7.89 -10.58 -5.15
CA ASN A 121 -7.32 -9.34 -5.66
C ASN A 121 -6.88 -9.49 -7.10
N ILE A 122 -7.10 -8.47 -7.92
CA ILE A 122 -6.67 -8.39 -9.31
C ILE A 122 -5.92 -7.07 -9.51
N ILE A 123 -4.68 -7.14 -9.98
CA ILE A 123 -3.84 -5.97 -10.26
C ILE A 123 -3.28 -6.05 -11.68
N ASP A 124 -3.24 -4.93 -12.36
CA ASP A 124 -2.50 -4.80 -13.61
C ASP A 124 -1.00 -4.67 -13.32
N ASP A 125 -0.21 -5.54 -13.93
CA ASP A 125 1.23 -5.61 -13.68
C ASP A 125 2.01 -4.42 -14.27
N CYS A 126 1.46 -3.74 -15.28
CA CYS A 126 2.11 -2.59 -15.92
C CYS A 126 2.04 -1.34 -15.03
N ASP A 127 0.85 -0.90 -14.71
CA ASP A 127 0.58 0.39 -14.06
C ASP A 127 0.21 0.27 -12.57
N ARG A 128 0.18 -0.96 -12.04
CA ARG A 128 -0.18 -1.26 -10.64
C ARG A 128 -1.61 -0.90 -10.27
N VAL A 129 -2.48 -0.61 -11.22
CA VAL A 129 -3.90 -0.36 -10.93
C VAL A 129 -4.53 -1.63 -10.38
N ALA A 130 -5.10 -1.53 -9.20
CA ALA A 130 -5.95 -2.58 -8.65
C ALA A 130 -7.29 -2.51 -9.39
N VAL A 131 -7.47 -3.41 -10.38
CA VAL A 131 -8.59 -3.40 -11.31
C VAL A 131 -9.84 -4.07 -10.75
N GLY A 132 -9.69 -4.93 -9.73
CA GLY A 132 -10.83 -5.59 -9.12
C GLY A 132 -10.53 -6.29 -7.81
N GLN A 133 -11.59 -6.43 -7.01
CA GLN A 133 -11.54 -7.14 -5.74
C GLN A 133 -12.90 -7.78 -5.44
N GLU A 134 -12.89 -8.99 -4.87
CA GLU A 134 -14.12 -9.68 -4.42
C GLU A 134 -13.89 -10.28 -3.04
N ILE A 135 -14.86 -10.08 -2.14
CA ILE A 135 -14.82 -10.55 -0.76
C ILE A 135 -15.96 -11.51 -0.49
N SER A 136 -15.63 -12.74 -0.09
CA SER A 136 -16.63 -13.77 0.16
C SER A 136 -16.16 -14.82 1.19
N MET A 137 -17.11 -15.50 1.81
CA MET A 137 -16.83 -16.69 2.64
C MET A 137 -16.37 -17.88 1.81
N SER A 138 -16.85 -17.99 0.57
CA SER A 138 -16.47 -19.03 -0.38
C SER A 138 -16.18 -18.40 -1.74
N MET A 139 -15.14 -18.87 -2.42
CA MET A 139 -14.69 -18.30 -3.69
C MET A 139 -14.43 -19.42 -4.71
N PRO A 140 -15.48 -20.12 -5.18
CA PRO A 140 -15.35 -21.12 -6.24
C PRO A 140 -14.98 -20.45 -7.58
N ALA A 141 -14.52 -21.26 -8.55
CA ALA A 141 -14.07 -20.78 -9.86
C ALA A 141 -15.12 -19.92 -10.59
N GLU A 142 -16.39 -20.28 -10.48
CA GLU A 142 -17.48 -19.53 -11.10
C GLU A 142 -17.60 -18.09 -10.54
N ARG A 143 -17.30 -17.90 -9.26
CA ARG A 143 -17.28 -16.56 -8.66
C ARG A 143 -16.07 -15.75 -9.12
N VAL A 144 -14.93 -16.40 -9.26
CA VAL A 144 -13.73 -15.80 -9.86
C VAL A 144 -14.03 -15.30 -11.28
N ILE A 145 -14.66 -16.16 -12.10
CA ILE A 145 -15.07 -15.82 -13.47
C ILE A 145 -16.02 -14.63 -13.50
N LYS A 146 -17.06 -14.63 -12.65
CA LYS A 146 -18.00 -13.48 -12.58
C LYS A 146 -17.33 -12.17 -12.22
N LEU A 147 -16.35 -12.19 -11.32
CA LEU A 147 -15.56 -10.99 -11.03
C LEU A 147 -14.74 -10.57 -12.25
N LEU A 148 -14.05 -11.51 -12.92
CA LEU A 148 -13.26 -11.21 -14.11
C LEU A 148 -14.11 -10.64 -15.23
N GLU A 149 -15.30 -11.17 -15.51
CA GLU A 149 -16.25 -10.64 -16.49
C GLU A 149 -16.61 -9.18 -16.20
N LYS A 150 -16.95 -8.89 -14.93
CA LYS A 150 -17.25 -7.52 -14.48
C LYS A 150 -16.05 -6.58 -14.68
N VAL A 151 -14.86 -7.04 -14.29
CA VAL A 151 -13.63 -6.22 -14.35
C VAL A 151 -13.22 -6.01 -15.80
N ILE A 152 -13.35 -7.00 -16.66
CA ILE A 152 -13.08 -6.92 -18.11
C ILE A 152 -14.02 -5.91 -18.77
N TRP A 153 -15.29 -5.93 -18.41
CA TRP A 153 -16.27 -4.96 -18.95
C TRP A 153 -15.90 -3.51 -18.58
N LEU A 154 -15.35 -3.28 -17.38
CA LEU A 154 -15.00 -1.94 -16.88
C LEU A 154 -13.63 -1.45 -17.38
N ASN A 155 -12.63 -2.34 -17.48
CA ASN A 155 -11.22 -1.96 -17.67
C ASN A 155 -10.62 -2.44 -19.00
N GLY A 156 -11.37 -3.21 -19.78
CA GLY A 156 -10.83 -3.92 -20.95
C GLY A 156 -10.31 -5.31 -20.61
N LYS A 157 -10.03 -6.10 -21.63
CA LYS A 157 -9.63 -7.51 -21.52
C LYS A 157 -8.09 -7.63 -21.40
N PRO A 158 -7.55 -8.40 -20.44
CA PRO A 158 -6.12 -8.70 -20.39
C PRO A 158 -5.72 -9.72 -21.45
N LYS A 159 -4.47 -9.63 -21.93
CA LYS A 159 -3.88 -10.69 -22.78
C LYS A 159 -3.52 -11.93 -21.96
N ASN A 160 -3.03 -11.71 -20.74
CA ASN A 160 -2.58 -12.76 -19.83
C ASN A 160 -3.15 -12.58 -18.42
N ILE A 161 -3.42 -13.70 -17.76
CA ILE A 161 -3.69 -13.75 -16.31
C ILE A 161 -2.58 -14.57 -15.65
N ARG A 162 -1.90 -13.97 -14.67
CA ARG A 162 -0.89 -14.66 -13.84
C ARG A 162 -1.51 -15.02 -12.51
N CYS A 163 -1.40 -16.30 -12.12
CA CYS A 163 -1.95 -16.82 -10.86
C CYS A 163 -1.08 -17.94 -10.30
N ASP A 164 -1.33 -18.31 -9.05
CA ASP A 164 -0.78 -19.53 -8.47
C ASP A 164 -1.52 -20.79 -8.98
N ASN A 165 -1.09 -21.96 -8.49
CA ASN A 165 -1.72 -23.24 -8.83
C ASN A 165 -2.89 -23.56 -7.86
N GLY A 166 -3.62 -22.56 -7.39
CA GLY A 166 -4.80 -22.77 -6.57
C GLY A 166 -5.90 -23.59 -7.27
N PRO A 167 -6.68 -24.40 -6.52
CA PRO A 167 -7.69 -25.27 -7.12
C PRO A 167 -8.72 -24.50 -7.95
N GLU A 168 -9.01 -23.26 -7.61
CA GLU A 168 -9.91 -22.38 -8.36
C GLU A 168 -9.38 -22.08 -9.77
N PHE A 169 -8.05 -21.84 -9.89
CA PHE A 169 -7.39 -21.43 -11.14
C PHE A 169 -7.02 -22.63 -12.02
N ILE A 170 -6.78 -23.81 -11.43
CA ILE A 170 -6.53 -25.03 -12.21
C ILE A 170 -7.81 -25.76 -12.60
N SER A 171 -8.99 -25.30 -12.15
CA SER A 171 -10.27 -25.91 -12.48
C SER A 171 -10.54 -25.88 -13.98
N LYS A 172 -11.18 -26.93 -14.50
CA LYS A 172 -11.54 -27.04 -15.91
C LYS A 172 -12.39 -25.87 -16.38
N ILE A 173 -13.35 -25.44 -15.54
CA ILE A 173 -14.25 -24.31 -15.84
C ILE A 173 -13.46 -23.01 -16.06
N PHE A 174 -12.50 -22.72 -15.19
CA PHE A 174 -11.67 -21.51 -15.30
C PHE A 174 -10.79 -21.55 -16.56
N GLN A 175 -10.16 -22.68 -16.84
CA GLN A 175 -9.31 -22.84 -18.01
C GLN A 175 -10.10 -22.74 -19.33
N GLU A 176 -11.27 -23.38 -19.40
CA GLU A 176 -12.17 -23.29 -20.57
C GLU A 176 -12.68 -21.87 -20.79
N TRP A 177 -13.03 -21.16 -19.70
CA TRP A 177 -13.43 -19.76 -19.76
C TRP A 177 -12.30 -18.85 -20.27
N CYS A 178 -11.08 -19.01 -19.74
CA CYS A 178 -9.92 -18.25 -20.23
C CYS A 178 -9.67 -18.53 -21.72
N LYS A 179 -9.70 -19.79 -22.14
CA LYS A 179 -9.53 -20.19 -23.54
C LYS A 179 -10.62 -19.58 -24.43
N GLY A 180 -11.88 -19.64 -24.01
CA GLY A 180 -13.01 -19.06 -24.76
C GLY A 180 -12.96 -17.52 -24.89
N ASN A 181 -12.19 -16.87 -24.04
CA ASN A 181 -11.96 -15.41 -24.05
C ASN A 181 -10.59 -15.04 -24.64
N ASP A 182 -9.82 -15.95 -25.22
CA ASP A 182 -8.45 -15.72 -25.70
C ASP A 182 -7.52 -15.11 -24.65
N ILE A 183 -7.63 -15.54 -23.41
CA ILE A 183 -6.79 -15.12 -22.28
C ILE A 183 -5.79 -16.24 -22.00
N ASN A 184 -4.50 -15.93 -22.05
CA ASN A 184 -3.45 -16.87 -21.70
C ASN A 184 -3.24 -16.93 -20.19
N VAL A 185 -3.21 -18.13 -19.59
CA VAL A 185 -2.96 -18.29 -18.14
C VAL A 185 -1.49 -18.61 -17.90
N ILE A 186 -0.84 -17.79 -17.09
CA ILE A 186 0.56 -17.94 -16.68
C ILE A 186 0.59 -18.45 -15.24
N TYR A 187 0.81 -19.74 -15.07
CA TYR A 187 0.97 -20.32 -13.73
C TYR A 187 2.36 -20.07 -13.17
N ILE A 188 2.42 -19.70 -11.89
CA ILE A 188 3.67 -19.50 -11.17
C ILE A 188 4.34 -20.85 -10.93
N GLN A 189 5.62 -20.94 -11.26
CA GLN A 189 6.39 -22.14 -11.01
C GLN A 189 6.62 -22.38 -9.51
N PRO A 190 6.46 -23.60 -9.00
CA PRO A 190 6.80 -23.93 -7.63
C PRO A 190 8.23 -23.49 -7.28
N GLY A 191 8.41 -22.80 -6.15
CA GLY A 191 9.72 -22.31 -5.72
C GLY A 191 10.18 -20.97 -6.33
N HIS A 192 9.38 -20.35 -7.23
CA HIS A 192 9.67 -19.06 -7.85
C HIS A 192 8.71 -17.94 -7.40
N PRO A 193 8.63 -17.57 -6.11
CA PRO A 193 7.70 -16.55 -5.60
C PRO A 193 7.93 -15.16 -6.21
N THR A 194 9.13 -14.90 -6.76
CA THR A 194 9.43 -13.64 -7.42
C THR A 194 8.56 -13.38 -8.65
N GLN A 195 8.02 -14.42 -9.28
CA GLN A 195 7.13 -14.32 -10.43
C GLN A 195 5.78 -13.65 -10.10
N ASN A 196 5.36 -13.64 -8.81
CA ASN A 196 4.12 -13.00 -8.35
C ASN A 196 4.36 -11.79 -7.44
N SER A 197 5.57 -11.26 -7.44
CA SER A 197 6.00 -10.24 -6.46
C SER A 197 5.18 -8.94 -6.49
N ILE A 198 4.51 -8.63 -7.60
CA ILE A 198 3.68 -7.43 -7.74
C ILE A 198 2.43 -7.57 -6.87
N ILE A 199 1.64 -8.63 -7.08
CA ILE A 199 0.42 -8.84 -6.31
C ILE A 199 0.72 -9.23 -4.85
N GLU A 200 1.83 -9.94 -4.57
CA GLU A 200 2.28 -10.20 -3.20
C GLU A 200 2.55 -8.90 -2.43
N ARG A 201 3.19 -7.91 -3.08
CA ARG A 201 3.42 -6.59 -2.49
C ARG A 201 2.12 -5.83 -2.28
N PHE A 202 1.20 -5.90 -3.23
CA PHE A 202 -0.15 -5.35 -3.12
C PHE A 202 -0.87 -5.98 -1.92
N ASN A 203 -0.96 -7.31 -1.87
CA ASN A 203 -1.58 -8.07 -0.80
C ASN A 203 -0.98 -7.77 0.58
N GLY A 204 0.35 -7.64 0.65
CA GLY A 204 1.04 -7.23 1.87
C GLY A 204 0.71 -5.80 2.31
N SER A 205 0.44 -4.89 1.37
CA SER A 205 0.00 -3.52 1.68
C SER A 205 -1.45 -3.50 2.13
N TYR A 206 -2.33 -4.19 1.42
CA TYR A 206 -3.74 -4.38 1.77
C TYR A 206 -3.90 -5.01 3.15
N ARG A 207 -3.19 -6.11 3.43
CA ARG A 207 -3.23 -6.76 4.75
C ARG A 207 -2.92 -5.79 5.86
N ARG A 208 -1.80 -5.06 5.77
CA ARG A 208 -1.37 -4.13 6.83
C ARG A 208 -2.30 -2.94 7.01
N ALA A 209 -2.88 -2.45 5.92
CA ALA A 209 -3.70 -1.23 5.95
C ALA A 209 -5.17 -1.51 6.29
N VAL A 210 -5.67 -2.69 5.97
CA VAL A 210 -7.07 -3.07 6.14
C VAL A 210 -7.21 -4.26 7.08
N LEU A 211 -6.71 -5.44 6.71
CA LEU A 211 -7.01 -6.66 7.46
C LEU A 211 -6.41 -6.67 8.88
N ASP A 212 -5.16 -6.22 9.03
CA ASP A 212 -4.48 -6.16 10.33
C ASP A 212 -4.82 -4.89 11.14
N ALA A 213 -5.48 -3.90 10.51
CA ALA A 213 -5.79 -2.60 11.13
C ALA A 213 -7.17 -2.57 11.82
N TYR A 214 -8.09 -3.40 11.39
CA TYR A 214 -9.48 -3.39 11.84
C TYR A 214 -9.95 -4.76 12.35
N ILE A 215 -10.95 -4.74 13.23
CA ILE A 215 -11.68 -5.95 13.66
C ILE A 215 -13.05 -5.95 12.97
N PHE A 216 -13.29 -6.92 12.12
CA PHE A 216 -14.50 -7.01 11.31
C PHE A 216 -15.55 -7.90 11.95
N ARG A 217 -16.79 -7.42 12.04
CA ARG A 217 -17.94 -8.18 12.51
C ARG A 217 -18.69 -8.84 11.36
N THR A 218 -18.76 -8.17 10.22
CA THR A 218 -19.50 -8.61 9.03
C THR A 218 -18.63 -8.49 7.77
N LEU A 219 -19.01 -9.19 6.69
CA LEU A 219 -18.38 -8.98 5.38
C LEU A 219 -18.62 -7.57 4.82
N GLN A 220 -19.71 -6.91 5.25
CA GLN A 220 -20.00 -5.55 4.82
C GLN A 220 -18.99 -4.57 5.39
N ASP A 221 -18.54 -4.76 6.64
CA ASP A 221 -17.48 -3.95 7.24
C ASP A 221 -16.16 -4.12 6.45
N VAL A 222 -15.85 -5.37 6.06
CA VAL A 222 -14.65 -5.64 5.25
C VAL A 222 -14.75 -4.92 3.90
N ARG A 223 -15.90 -5.01 3.22
CA ARG A 223 -16.10 -4.35 1.91
C ARG A 223 -15.95 -2.84 2.02
N PHE A 224 -16.58 -2.23 3.01
CA PHE A 224 -16.51 -0.78 3.21
C PHE A 224 -15.06 -0.30 3.35
N GLN A 225 -14.29 -0.90 4.27
CA GLN A 225 -12.89 -0.53 4.49
C GLN A 225 -12.00 -0.84 3.27
N THR A 226 -12.34 -1.90 2.55
CA THR A 226 -11.64 -2.30 1.33
C THR A 226 -11.87 -1.31 0.20
N ASP A 227 -13.11 -0.87 -0.02
CA ASP A 227 -13.48 0.09 -1.08
C ASP A 227 -12.80 1.45 -0.85
N GLU A 228 -12.77 1.94 0.40
CA GLU A 228 -12.06 3.17 0.77
C GLU A 228 -10.55 3.05 0.51
N TRP A 229 -9.95 1.94 0.95
CA TRP A 229 -8.53 1.71 0.73
C TRP A 229 -8.17 1.53 -0.75
N MET A 230 -9.03 0.86 -1.55
CA MET A 230 -8.82 0.68 -2.99
C MET A 230 -8.83 2.02 -3.73
N ARG A 231 -9.73 2.93 -3.35
CA ARG A 231 -9.77 4.29 -3.90
C ARG A 231 -8.49 5.04 -3.56
N ASP A 232 -8.07 5.02 -2.29
CA ASP A 232 -6.81 5.62 -1.88
C ASP A 232 -5.61 5.03 -2.62
N TYR A 233 -5.55 3.69 -2.75
CA TYR A 233 -4.48 2.99 -3.43
C TYR A 233 -4.34 3.42 -4.89
N ASN A 234 -5.44 3.51 -5.62
CA ASN A 234 -5.45 3.82 -7.04
C ASN A 234 -5.30 5.31 -7.35
N GLU A 235 -5.91 6.20 -6.56
CA GLU A 235 -6.11 7.60 -6.90
C GLU A 235 -5.28 8.58 -6.06
N CYS A 236 -4.92 8.20 -4.82
CA CYS A 236 -4.28 9.14 -3.89
C CYS A 236 -2.86 8.72 -3.47
N ARG A 237 -2.61 7.42 -3.38
CA ARG A 237 -1.37 6.88 -2.84
C ARG A 237 -0.20 6.96 -3.82
N PRO A 238 0.91 7.65 -3.47
CA PRO A 238 2.10 7.69 -4.30
C PRO A 238 2.82 6.34 -4.33
N HIS A 239 3.27 5.91 -5.51
CA HIS A 239 4.03 4.69 -5.71
C HIS A 239 5.45 5.00 -6.19
N GLU A 240 6.45 4.63 -5.38
CA GLU A 240 7.86 4.83 -5.72
C GLU A 240 8.24 4.20 -7.07
N SER A 241 7.70 3.00 -7.37
CA SER A 241 7.94 2.30 -8.64
C SER A 241 7.25 2.96 -9.86
N LEU A 242 6.44 3.99 -9.65
CA LEU A 242 5.73 4.77 -10.65
C LEU A 242 6.14 6.26 -10.57
N ASP A 243 7.38 6.55 -10.20
CA ASP A 243 7.90 7.91 -10.01
C ASP A 243 7.07 8.76 -9.05
N ASN A 244 6.55 8.15 -7.99
CA ASN A 244 5.65 8.74 -7.00
C ASN A 244 4.29 9.24 -7.57
N MET A 245 3.93 8.81 -8.77
CA MET A 245 2.56 8.94 -9.28
C MET A 245 1.64 7.92 -8.63
N THR A 246 0.34 8.19 -8.67
CA THR A 246 -0.66 7.16 -8.37
C THR A 246 -0.79 6.18 -9.55
N PRO A 247 -1.31 4.97 -9.34
CA PRO A 247 -1.58 4.04 -10.44
C PRO A 247 -2.43 4.64 -11.54
N MET A 248 -3.50 5.39 -11.19
CA MET A 248 -4.38 6.02 -12.18
C MET A 248 -3.68 7.14 -12.97
N GLU A 249 -2.90 8.01 -12.31
CA GLU A 249 -2.12 9.03 -13.01
C GLU A 249 -1.09 8.42 -13.96
N TYR A 250 -0.42 7.35 -13.53
CA TYR A 250 0.54 6.66 -14.37
C TYR A 250 -0.12 6.04 -15.60
N ARG A 251 -1.31 5.41 -15.44
CA ARG A 251 -2.12 4.86 -16.52
C ARG A 251 -2.55 5.95 -17.50
N GLU A 252 -3.03 7.09 -17.03
CA GLU A 252 -3.47 8.21 -17.88
C GLU A 252 -2.31 8.82 -18.67
N LYS A 253 -1.18 9.07 -18.01
CA LYS A 253 0.02 9.59 -18.66
C LYS A 253 0.48 8.71 -19.82
N ARG A 254 0.37 7.39 -19.69
CA ARG A 254 0.75 6.44 -20.76
C ARG A 254 -0.25 6.34 -21.90
N LYS A 255 -1.50 6.74 -21.72
CA LYS A 255 -2.49 6.81 -22.81
C LYS A 255 -2.31 8.05 -23.67
N THR A 256 -1.70 9.11 -23.13
CA THR A 256 -1.55 10.42 -23.78
C THR A 256 -0.18 10.66 -24.41
N GLY A 257 0.79 9.80 -24.18
CA GLY A 257 2.16 9.84 -24.75
C GLY A 257 2.42 8.70 -25.70
#